data_0a851c20d31a761f748b3913b3bd55c3
#
_entry.id   0a851c20d31a761f748b3913b3bd55c3
#
_cell.length_a   1.000
_cell.length_b   1.000
_cell.length_c   1.000
_cell.angle_alpha   90.00
_cell.angle_beta   90.00
_cell.angle_gamma   90.00
#
_symmetry.space_group_name_H-M   'P 1'
#
loop_
_entity.id
_entity.type
_entity.pdbx_description
1 polymer ?
#
loop_
_entity_poly.entity_id
_entity_poly.type
_entity_poly.pdbx_seq_one_letter_code
_entity_poly.pdbx_strand_id
1 'polypeptide(L)'
;MSILANKDTHVVIQGGAAGLNAARRMAEFCYMIKRPLNVDAFVYLPDAGKTNEVPYGSGLLTIPVYKSVAEATAHHPQINTTLVYIGADRACAAGMEALNDPKIQLVSMITEGVPEKDAKLLARHAVKLGKTFNGPSSIGIISAGACRLGVIGGAFDNLVSCKLYREGSFGVITKSGGLSNEIIWICSQFADGITTAIGIGGDAFPGTDYVSYLEKFEQDPQTKAVVIVGEMGGDLEERAAEWYGAKKRRVKLLSVVSGFCQESLPKGMKFGHAGAKEGLKGEGSARSKSDALKKSGALVPDTFG
;
A
#
# COMPACT_ATOMS: atom_id res chain seq x y z
N MET A 1 16.71 6.90 4.18
CA MET A 1 15.80 6.90 3.02
C MET A 1 14.38 6.97 3.55
N SER A 2 13.67 8.06 3.29
CA SER A 2 12.29 8.20 3.75
C SER A 2 11.41 7.13 3.13
N ILE A 3 10.37 6.72 3.85
CA ILE A 3 9.29 5.94 3.28
C ILE A 3 8.71 6.74 2.11
N LEU A 4 8.49 6.09 0.98
CA LEU A 4 8.27 6.68 -0.35
C LEU A 4 7.05 7.60 -0.48
N ALA A 5 6.12 7.62 0.49
CA ALA A 5 5.02 8.56 0.56
C ALA A 5 5.36 9.65 1.59
N ASN A 6 5.82 10.78 1.15
CA ASN A 6 6.25 11.90 2.00
C ASN A 6 5.77 13.24 1.44
N LYS A 7 6.30 14.32 1.99
CA LYS A 7 5.91 15.68 1.60
C LYS A 7 6.28 16.04 0.15
N ASP A 8 7.27 15.37 -0.42
CA ASP A 8 7.77 15.64 -1.78
C ASP A 8 7.18 14.66 -2.81
N THR A 9 6.15 13.90 -2.42
CA THR A 9 5.48 12.97 -3.31
C THR A 9 4.49 13.71 -4.20
N HIS A 10 4.72 13.62 -5.51
CA HIS A 10 3.89 14.17 -6.58
C HIS A 10 3.40 13.05 -7.49
N VAL A 11 2.12 13.07 -7.85
CA VAL A 11 1.40 11.91 -8.34
C VAL A 11 0.81 12.15 -9.73
N VAL A 12 1.01 11.18 -10.61
CA VAL A 12 0.16 10.96 -11.79
C VAL A 12 -0.75 9.75 -11.55
N ILE A 13 -2.02 9.87 -11.89
CA ILE A 13 -2.99 8.79 -11.77
C ILE A 13 -3.34 8.23 -13.15
N GLN A 14 -3.03 6.95 -13.40
CA GLN A 14 -3.47 6.24 -14.58
C GLN A 14 -4.86 5.66 -14.31
N GLY A 15 -5.91 6.24 -14.91
CA GLY A 15 -7.28 5.77 -14.76
C GLY A 15 -8.33 6.85 -14.96
N GLY A 16 -9.59 6.41 -15.19
CA GLY A 16 -10.76 7.27 -15.33
C GLY A 16 -11.45 7.53 -13.99
N ALA A 17 -12.75 7.19 -13.89
CA ALA A 17 -13.61 7.52 -12.75
C ALA A 17 -13.08 7.01 -11.39
N ALA A 18 -12.53 5.80 -11.33
CA ALA A 18 -11.95 5.25 -10.10
C ALA A 18 -10.73 6.08 -9.64
N GLY A 19 -9.85 6.47 -10.57
CA GLY A 19 -8.73 7.36 -10.31
C GLY A 19 -9.17 8.74 -9.83
N LEU A 20 -10.23 9.30 -10.43
CA LEU A 20 -10.81 10.58 -10.00
C LEU A 20 -11.36 10.50 -8.57
N ASN A 21 -12.03 9.40 -8.20
CA ASN A 21 -12.49 9.19 -6.83
C ASN A 21 -11.32 9.11 -5.84
N ALA A 22 -10.22 8.47 -6.22
CA ALA A 22 -9.02 8.45 -5.40
C ALA A 22 -8.41 9.85 -5.24
N ALA A 23 -8.33 10.65 -6.31
CA ALA A 23 -7.85 12.03 -6.23
C ALA A 23 -8.70 12.89 -5.27
N ARG A 24 -10.03 12.71 -5.27
CA ARG A 24 -10.92 13.40 -4.31
C ARG A 24 -10.59 13.01 -2.87
N ARG A 25 -10.36 11.72 -2.58
CA ARG A 25 -9.94 11.25 -1.26
C ARG A 25 -8.57 11.76 -0.85
N MET A 26 -7.64 11.89 -1.79
CA MET A 26 -6.33 12.50 -1.56
C MET A 26 -6.47 14.00 -1.29
N ALA A 27 -7.36 14.69 -2.00
CA ALA A 27 -7.64 16.11 -1.79
C ALA A 27 -8.22 16.40 -0.39
N GLU A 28 -9.17 15.58 0.09
CA GLU A 28 -9.70 15.65 1.46
C GLU A 28 -8.56 15.56 2.50
N PHE A 29 -7.64 14.63 2.32
CA PHE A 29 -6.48 14.48 3.20
C PHE A 29 -5.54 15.68 3.12
N CYS A 30 -5.16 16.13 1.93
CA CYS A 30 -4.30 17.29 1.74
C CYS A 30 -4.92 18.56 2.35
N TYR A 31 -6.23 18.74 2.19
CA TYR A 31 -6.95 19.85 2.81
C TYR A 31 -6.92 19.81 4.34
N MET A 32 -7.16 18.62 4.93
CA MET A 32 -7.09 18.39 6.38
C MET A 32 -5.73 18.78 6.97
N ILE A 33 -4.64 18.43 6.29
CA ILE A 33 -3.27 18.74 6.72
C ILE A 33 -2.75 20.10 6.22
N LYS A 34 -3.62 20.91 5.61
CA LYS A 34 -3.32 22.27 5.07
C LYS A 34 -2.16 22.27 4.07
N ARG A 35 -2.15 21.33 3.13
CA ARG A 35 -1.15 21.22 2.07
C ARG A 35 -1.80 21.26 0.69
N PRO A 36 -1.11 21.76 -0.34
CA PRO A 36 -1.58 21.63 -1.72
C PRO A 36 -1.86 20.18 -2.08
N LEU A 37 -2.83 19.97 -2.98
CA LEU A 37 -3.06 18.64 -3.55
C LEU A 37 -1.79 18.19 -4.30
N ASN A 38 -1.39 16.95 -4.07
CA ASN A 38 -0.20 16.35 -4.67
C ASN A 38 -0.50 15.48 -5.90
N VAL A 39 -1.68 15.59 -6.49
CA VAL A 39 -2.04 14.99 -7.78
C VAL A 39 -1.87 16.05 -8.86
N ASP A 40 -0.85 15.89 -9.70
CA ASP A 40 -0.51 16.88 -10.72
C ASP A 40 -1.13 16.56 -12.09
N ALA A 41 -1.43 15.29 -12.38
CA ALA A 41 -1.93 14.85 -13.67
C ALA A 41 -2.73 13.55 -13.60
N PHE A 42 -3.53 13.35 -14.64
CA PHE A 42 -4.12 12.05 -14.98
C PHE A 42 -3.55 11.54 -16.30
N VAL A 43 -3.53 10.22 -16.45
CA VAL A 43 -3.29 9.53 -17.73
C VAL A 43 -4.48 8.64 -18.02
N TYR A 44 -5.27 9.03 -19.02
CA TYR A 44 -6.43 8.27 -19.43
C TYR A 44 -6.79 8.61 -20.90
N LEU A 45 -6.46 7.71 -21.81
CA LEU A 45 -6.56 7.96 -23.25
C LEU A 45 -7.93 8.46 -23.73
N PRO A 46 -9.08 7.92 -23.22
CA PRO A 46 -10.41 8.41 -23.66
C PRO A 46 -10.69 9.87 -23.32
N ASP A 47 -10.01 10.44 -22.34
CA ASP A 47 -10.20 11.83 -21.89
C ASP A 47 -8.95 12.70 -22.07
N ALA A 48 -7.96 12.24 -22.83
CA ALA A 48 -6.74 12.97 -23.08
C ALA A 48 -7.00 14.34 -23.74
N GLY A 49 -6.34 15.37 -23.23
CA GLY A 49 -6.56 16.77 -23.64
C GLY A 49 -7.69 17.46 -22.90
N LYS A 50 -8.44 16.75 -22.03
CA LYS A 50 -9.42 17.33 -21.11
C LYS A 50 -8.80 17.62 -19.74
N THR A 51 -9.65 18.04 -18.81
CA THR A 51 -9.31 18.24 -17.40
C THR A 51 -10.31 17.54 -16.50
N ASN A 52 -9.84 17.13 -15.32
CA ASN A 52 -10.69 16.65 -14.23
C ASN A 52 -10.80 17.72 -13.15
N GLU A 53 -11.99 17.85 -12.56
CA GLU A 53 -12.22 18.76 -11.44
C GLU A 53 -12.27 17.98 -10.12
N VAL A 54 -11.50 18.46 -9.15
CA VAL A 54 -11.39 17.88 -7.81
C VAL A 54 -11.73 18.94 -6.77
N PRO A 55 -12.73 18.71 -5.90
CA PRO A 55 -13.04 19.61 -4.80
C PRO A 55 -11.85 19.76 -3.85
N TYR A 56 -11.56 21.00 -3.46
CA TYR A 56 -10.52 21.34 -2.49
C TYR A 56 -10.95 22.53 -1.62
N GLY A 57 -11.33 22.26 -0.40
CA GLY A 57 -11.96 23.27 0.46
C GLY A 57 -13.28 23.79 -0.14
N SER A 58 -13.38 25.11 -0.30
CA SER A 58 -14.54 25.77 -0.92
C SER A 58 -14.43 25.92 -2.45
N GLY A 59 -13.33 25.45 -3.06
CA GLY A 59 -13.05 25.61 -4.49
C GLY A 59 -12.93 24.28 -5.24
N LEU A 60 -12.62 24.40 -6.53
CA LEU A 60 -12.32 23.29 -7.43
C LEU A 60 -10.89 23.46 -7.95
N LEU A 61 -10.13 22.36 -7.97
CA LEU A 61 -8.84 22.29 -8.65
C LEU A 61 -9.02 21.56 -9.99
N THR A 62 -8.46 22.14 -11.03
CA THR A 62 -8.48 21.58 -12.38
C THR A 62 -7.16 20.84 -12.62
N ILE A 63 -7.24 19.56 -12.95
CA ILE A 63 -6.08 18.68 -13.16
C ILE A 63 -6.09 18.17 -14.59
N PRO A 64 -5.01 18.34 -15.37
CA PRO A 64 -4.95 17.94 -16.78
C PRO A 64 -4.92 16.41 -16.95
N VAL A 65 -5.43 15.96 -18.10
CA VAL A 65 -5.43 14.54 -18.52
C VAL A 65 -4.57 14.37 -19.75
N TYR A 66 -3.53 13.54 -19.65
CA TYR A 66 -2.55 13.26 -20.70
C TYR A 66 -2.78 11.87 -21.34
N LYS A 67 -2.10 11.63 -22.46
CA LYS A 67 -2.14 10.34 -23.17
C LYS A 67 -1.21 9.29 -22.56
N SER A 68 -0.12 9.74 -21.90
CA SER A 68 0.93 8.88 -21.39
C SER A 68 1.59 9.44 -20.13
N VAL A 69 2.25 8.57 -19.34
CA VAL A 69 3.06 8.98 -18.19
C VAL A 69 4.19 9.89 -18.64
N ALA A 70 4.86 9.56 -19.77
CA ALA A 70 5.94 10.37 -20.31
C ALA A 70 5.49 11.80 -20.66
N GLU A 71 4.29 11.96 -21.24
CA GLU A 71 3.73 13.28 -21.51
C GLU A 71 3.44 14.04 -20.21
N ALA A 72 2.81 13.39 -19.23
CA ALA A 72 2.52 13.99 -17.93
C ALA A 72 3.80 14.43 -17.20
N THR A 73 4.83 13.57 -17.15
CA THR A 73 6.11 13.90 -16.49
C THR A 73 6.93 14.94 -17.25
N ALA A 74 6.74 15.10 -18.55
CA ALA A 74 7.35 16.19 -19.33
C ALA A 74 6.79 17.55 -18.92
N HIS A 75 5.45 17.65 -18.74
CA HIS A 75 4.78 18.90 -18.34
C HIS A 75 4.86 19.16 -16.82
N HIS A 76 4.94 18.11 -16.00
CA HIS A 76 5.01 18.16 -14.55
C HIS A 76 6.27 17.44 -14.06
N PRO A 77 7.46 18.05 -14.14
CA PRO A 77 8.73 17.38 -13.85
C PRO A 77 8.92 16.96 -12.39
N GLN A 78 8.09 17.45 -11.46
CA GLN A 78 8.06 17.05 -10.06
C GLN A 78 7.42 15.69 -9.83
N ILE A 79 6.62 15.16 -10.77
CA ILE A 79 5.97 13.85 -10.64
C ILE A 79 7.02 12.76 -10.44
N ASN A 80 6.85 11.98 -9.38
CA ASN A 80 7.74 10.89 -8.98
C ASN A 80 6.99 9.60 -8.61
N THR A 81 5.68 9.61 -8.62
CA THR A 81 4.81 8.51 -8.18
C THR A 81 3.65 8.31 -9.15
N THR A 82 3.31 7.05 -9.41
CA THR A 82 2.14 6.69 -10.21
C THR A 82 1.18 5.84 -9.40
N LEU A 83 -0.12 6.17 -9.47
CA LEU A 83 -1.21 5.31 -9.02
C LEU A 83 -1.89 4.67 -10.22
N VAL A 84 -2.06 3.34 -10.23
CA VAL A 84 -2.65 2.61 -11.36
C VAL A 84 -4.04 2.11 -11.00
N TYR A 85 -5.06 2.64 -11.70
CA TYR A 85 -6.49 2.30 -11.61
C TYR A 85 -7.03 1.79 -12.96
N ILE A 86 -6.17 1.28 -13.82
CA ILE A 86 -6.52 0.72 -15.14
C ILE A 86 -7.06 -0.71 -14.95
N GLY A 87 -8.00 -1.14 -15.77
CA GLY A 87 -8.53 -2.51 -15.72
C GLY A 87 -7.45 -3.58 -15.85
N ALA A 88 -7.68 -4.76 -15.25
CA ALA A 88 -6.70 -5.83 -15.11
C ALA A 88 -6.06 -6.27 -16.44
N ASP A 89 -6.83 -6.24 -17.52
CA ASP A 89 -6.40 -6.57 -18.89
C ASP A 89 -5.30 -5.64 -19.44
N ARG A 90 -5.24 -4.41 -18.96
CA ARG A 90 -4.28 -3.38 -19.38
C ARG A 90 -3.32 -2.95 -18.27
N ALA A 91 -3.49 -3.47 -17.06
CA ALA A 91 -2.72 -3.06 -15.88
C ALA A 91 -1.22 -3.33 -16.04
N CYS A 92 -0.85 -4.46 -16.67
CA CYS A 92 0.56 -4.77 -16.92
C CYS A 92 1.22 -3.71 -17.81
N ALA A 93 0.59 -3.34 -18.93
CA ALA A 93 1.11 -2.32 -19.83
C ALA A 93 1.24 -0.95 -19.13
N ALA A 94 0.21 -0.56 -18.35
CA ALA A 94 0.23 0.69 -17.59
C ALA A 94 1.33 0.71 -16.51
N GLY A 95 1.52 -0.41 -15.80
CA GLY A 95 2.59 -0.54 -14.80
C GLY A 95 3.98 -0.51 -15.44
N MET A 96 4.17 -1.18 -16.58
CA MET A 96 5.44 -1.16 -17.33
C MET A 96 5.76 0.23 -17.86
N GLU A 97 4.77 0.95 -18.40
CA GLU A 97 4.93 2.34 -18.82
C GLU A 97 5.45 3.21 -17.68
N ALA A 98 4.80 3.15 -16.51
CA ALA A 98 5.19 3.91 -15.33
C ALA A 98 6.58 3.51 -14.81
N LEU A 99 6.89 2.21 -14.74
CA LEU A 99 8.20 1.73 -14.29
C LEU A 99 9.35 2.16 -15.22
N ASN A 100 9.10 2.27 -16.53
CA ASN A 100 10.10 2.70 -17.50
C ASN A 100 10.34 4.21 -17.51
N ASP A 101 9.43 5.02 -16.98
CA ASP A 101 9.67 6.47 -16.90
C ASP A 101 10.76 6.77 -15.84
N PRO A 102 11.84 7.49 -16.19
CA PRO A 102 12.99 7.70 -15.30
C PRO A 102 12.67 8.54 -14.06
N LYS A 103 11.60 9.34 -14.09
CA LYS A 103 11.19 10.18 -12.95
C LYS A 103 10.38 9.41 -11.92
N ILE A 104 9.66 8.38 -12.32
CA ILE A 104 8.82 7.58 -11.42
C ILE A 104 9.70 6.68 -10.56
N GLN A 105 9.56 6.79 -9.24
CA GLN A 105 10.26 5.99 -8.23
C GLN A 105 9.34 4.99 -7.52
N LEU A 106 8.05 5.31 -7.45
CA LEU A 106 7.01 4.49 -6.84
C LEU A 106 5.85 4.29 -7.82
N VAL A 107 5.51 3.04 -8.07
CA VAL A 107 4.26 2.65 -8.73
C VAL A 107 3.39 1.93 -7.71
N SER A 108 2.20 2.45 -7.42
CA SER A 108 1.22 1.77 -6.57
C SER A 108 0.03 1.34 -7.43
N MET A 109 -0.13 0.02 -7.60
CA MET A 109 -1.17 -0.58 -8.42
C MET A 109 -2.35 -1.01 -7.56
N ILE A 110 -3.46 -0.31 -7.73
CA ILE A 110 -4.70 -0.56 -6.99
C ILE A 110 -5.54 -1.63 -7.69
N THR A 111 -5.33 -1.81 -8.98
CA THR A 111 -6.03 -2.78 -9.81
C THR A 111 -6.00 -4.18 -9.23
N GLU A 112 -7.17 -4.79 -9.12
CA GLU A 112 -7.36 -6.18 -8.70
C GLU A 112 -7.47 -7.11 -9.92
N GLY A 113 -7.19 -8.42 -9.70
CA GLY A 113 -7.33 -9.43 -10.74
C GLY A 113 -6.22 -9.41 -11.80
N VAL A 114 -5.11 -8.79 -11.53
CA VAL A 114 -3.92 -8.82 -12.41
C VAL A 114 -3.40 -10.26 -12.50
N PRO A 115 -3.19 -10.81 -13.71
CA PRO A 115 -2.65 -12.17 -13.86
C PRO A 115 -1.32 -12.36 -13.13
N GLU A 116 -1.13 -13.50 -12.47
CA GLU A 116 0.08 -13.80 -11.69
C GLU A 116 1.39 -13.62 -12.50
N LYS A 117 1.37 -14.00 -13.78
CA LYS A 117 2.53 -13.81 -14.69
C LYS A 117 2.90 -12.34 -14.84
N ASP A 118 1.89 -11.47 -14.90
CA ASP A 118 2.07 -10.03 -15.09
C ASP A 118 2.50 -9.36 -13.80
N ALA A 119 1.94 -9.75 -12.65
CA ALA A 119 2.38 -9.32 -11.32
C ALA A 119 3.87 -9.66 -11.09
N LYS A 120 4.28 -10.90 -11.39
CA LYS A 120 5.68 -11.34 -11.31
C LYS A 120 6.61 -10.55 -12.24
N LEU A 121 6.14 -10.27 -13.48
CA LEU A 121 6.90 -9.50 -14.46
C LEU A 121 7.16 -8.07 -13.95
N LEU A 122 6.10 -7.40 -13.47
CA LEU A 122 6.18 -6.04 -12.93
C LEU A 122 7.11 -5.97 -11.70
N ALA A 123 6.95 -6.92 -10.76
CA ALA A 123 7.78 -6.99 -9.56
C ALA A 123 9.28 -7.14 -9.91
N ARG A 124 9.62 -8.08 -10.80
CA ARG A 124 11.00 -8.29 -11.24
C ARG A 124 11.56 -7.07 -11.97
N HIS A 125 10.74 -6.44 -12.79
CA HIS A 125 11.14 -5.24 -13.53
C HIS A 125 11.43 -4.07 -12.60
N ALA A 126 10.56 -3.84 -11.60
CA ALA A 126 10.77 -2.81 -10.58
C ALA A 126 12.08 -3.02 -9.82
N VAL A 127 12.36 -4.25 -9.38
CA VAL A 127 13.63 -4.61 -8.71
C VAL A 127 14.82 -4.32 -9.61
N LYS A 128 14.77 -4.71 -10.89
CA LYS A 128 15.85 -4.45 -11.86
C LYS A 128 16.15 -2.96 -12.01
N LEU A 129 15.13 -2.12 -11.92
CA LEU A 129 15.25 -0.66 -12.04
C LEU A 129 15.53 0.04 -10.70
N GLY A 130 15.57 -0.68 -9.57
CA GLY A 130 15.72 -0.10 -8.24
C GLY A 130 14.52 0.73 -7.79
N LYS A 131 13.32 0.45 -8.34
CA LYS A 131 12.07 1.16 -8.06
C LYS A 131 11.17 0.36 -7.13
N THR A 132 10.25 1.05 -6.45
CA THR A 132 9.24 0.40 -5.62
C THR A 132 7.97 0.14 -6.43
N PHE A 133 7.48 -1.09 -6.39
CA PHE A 133 6.20 -1.50 -6.94
C PHE A 133 5.31 -2.02 -5.81
N ASN A 134 4.29 -1.26 -5.42
CA ASN A 134 3.33 -1.59 -4.37
C ASN A 134 2.04 -2.12 -4.99
N GLY A 135 1.60 -3.30 -4.59
CA GLY A 135 0.49 -4.00 -5.24
C GLY A 135 0.95 -5.15 -6.15
N PRO A 136 0.10 -5.73 -7.01
CA PRO A 136 -1.29 -5.30 -7.30
C PRO A 136 -2.26 -5.50 -6.13
N SER A 137 -3.54 -5.15 -6.35
CA SER A 137 -4.60 -5.21 -5.34
C SER A 137 -4.31 -4.35 -4.09
N SER A 138 -3.46 -3.33 -4.20
CA SER A 138 -3.15 -2.38 -3.14
C SER A 138 -4.33 -1.45 -2.86
N ILE A 139 -4.42 -0.96 -1.63
CA ILE A 139 -5.31 0.17 -1.29
C ILE A 139 -4.57 1.50 -1.18
N GLY A 140 -3.25 1.46 -1.39
CA GLY A 140 -2.38 2.63 -1.32
C GLY A 140 -1.48 2.69 -0.10
N ILE A 141 -0.93 3.87 0.14
CA ILE A 141 -0.01 4.18 1.24
C ILE A 141 -0.45 5.49 1.88
N ILE A 142 -0.43 5.57 3.21
CA ILE A 142 -0.67 6.82 3.94
C ILE A 142 0.43 7.05 4.97
N SER A 143 1.10 8.19 4.86
CA SER A 143 2.02 8.70 5.88
C SER A 143 1.33 9.84 6.61
N ALA A 144 1.10 9.65 7.91
CA ALA A 144 0.34 10.58 8.72
C ALA A 144 0.97 11.98 8.72
N GLY A 145 0.16 13.01 8.53
CA GLY A 145 0.61 14.41 8.44
C GLY A 145 1.44 14.76 7.20
N ALA A 146 1.62 13.81 6.26
CA ALA A 146 2.50 14.02 5.12
C ALA A 146 1.86 13.74 3.75
N CYS A 147 1.39 12.51 3.50
CA CYS A 147 0.94 12.09 2.18
C CYS A 147 -0.07 10.96 2.26
N ARG A 148 -1.06 10.99 1.37
CA ARG A 148 -1.99 9.90 1.12
C ARG A 148 -1.94 9.51 -0.35
N LEU A 149 -1.74 8.24 -0.63
CA LEU A 149 -1.78 7.63 -1.96
C LEU A 149 -2.93 6.63 -2.01
N GLY A 150 -3.92 6.88 -2.84
CA GLY A 150 -5.10 6.02 -2.95
C GLY A 150 -6.15 6.28 -1.87
N VAL A 151 -6.83 5.20 -1.41
CA VAL A 151 -8.01 5.30 -0.54
C VAL A 151 -7.79 4.80 0.89
N ILE A 152 -6.60 4.34 1.21
CA ILE A 152 -6.21 3.90 2.56
C ILE A 152 -6.50 4.99 3.60
N GLY A 153 -6.90 4.61 4.80
CA GLY A 153 -7.33 5.53 5.85
C GLY A 153 -8.83 5.86 5.82
N GLY A 154 -9.56 5.38 4.80
CA GLY A 154 -11.03 5.45 4.77
C GLY A 154 -11.60 6.83 4.45
N ALA A 155 -12.79 7.13 4.95
CA ALA A 155 -13.49 8.41 4.80
C ALA A 155 -12.87 9.50 5.69
N PHE A 156 -13.27 10.76 5.44
CA PHE A 156 -12.72 11.92 6.16
C PHE A 156 -12.84 11.79 7.69
N ASP A 157 -13.99 11.35 8.19
CA ASP A 157 -14.21 11.18 9.64
C ASP A 157 -13.24 10.16 10.23
N ASN A 158 -12.90 9.11 9.48
CA ASN A 158 -11.91 8.13 9.91
C ASN A 158 -10.48 8.72 9.91
N LEU A 159 -10.15 9.57 8.94
CA LEU A 159 -8.86 10.28 8.94
C LEU A 159 -8.68 11.12 10.21
N VAL A 160 -9.75 11.81 10.64
CA VAL A 160 -9.76 12.65 11.83
C VAL A 160 -9.71 11.80 13.11
N SER A 161 -10.57 10.78 13.23
CA SER A 161 -10.65 9.91 14.41
C SER A 161 -9.37 9.09 14.63
N CYS A 162 -8.71 8.69 13.55
CA CYS A 162 -7.41 8.02 13.56
C CYS A 162 -6.21 8.98 13.69
N LYS A 163 -6.43 10.27 13.86
CA LYS A 163 -5.39 11.30 14.05
C LYS A 163 -4.36 11.33 12.90
N LEU A 164 -4.77 10.99 11.66
CA LEU A 164 -3.89 10.89 10.50
C LEU A 164 -3.35 12.24 10.01
N TYR A 165 -3.75 13.33 10.63
CA TYR A 165 -3.21 14.68 10.42
C TYR A 165 -1.84 14.93 11.08
N ARG A 166 -1.36 14.00 11.92
CA ARG A 166 -0.05 14.08 12.60
C ARG A 166 0.63 12.71 12.70
N GLU A 167 1.95 12.71 12.72
CA GLU A 167 2.72 11.50 12.93
C GLU A 167 2.57 10.93 14.34
N GLY A 168 2.49 9.60 14.42
CA GLY A 168 2.70 8.79 15.61
C GLY A 168 4.03 8.04 15.54
N SER A 169 4.07 6.81 16.08
CA SER A 169 5.29 6.00 16.12
C SER A 169 5.13 4.56 15.62
N PHE A 170 3.99 4.20 15.05
CA PHE A 170 3.73 2.85 14.53
C PHE A 170 3.74 2.81 13.00
N GLY A 171 4.54 1.90 12.43
CA GLY A 171 4.39 1.48 11.03
C GLY A 171 3.31 0.40 10.90
N VAL A 172 2.60 0.36 9.79
CA VAL A 172 1.60 -0.69 9.50
C VAL A 172 1.85 -1.23 8.09
N ILE A 173 1.91 -2.57 7.95
CA ILE A 173 1.99 -3.22 6.66
C ILE A 173 0.87 -4.27 6.60
N THR A 174 0.01 -4.21 5.59
CA THR A 174 -1.18 -5.06 5.53
C THR A 174 -1.48 -5.56 4.12
N LYS A 175 -1.95 -6.80 4.01
CA LYS A 175 -2.56 -7.32 2.78
C LYS A 175 -4.03 -6.93 2.66
N SER A 176 -4.72 -6.74 3.79
CA SER A 176 -6.15 -6.48 3.84
C SER A 176 -6.49 -5.00 3.89
N GLY A 177 -7.35 -4.55 2.96
CA GLY A 177 -7.85 -3.18 2.96
C GLY A 177 -8.70 -2.81 4.18
N GLY A 178 -9.60 -3.71 4.60
CA GLY A 178 -10.46 -3.50 5.76
C GLY A 178 -9.66 -3.47 7.06
N LEU A 179 -8.84 -4.51 7.30
CA LEU A 179 -8.03 -4.61 8.51
C LEU A 179 -6.99 -3.50 8.65
N SER A 180 -6.55 -2.88 7.54
CA SER A 180 -5.65 -1.73 7.63
C SER A 180 -6.26 -0.57 8.41
N ASN A 181 -7.52 -0.23 8.13
CA ASN A 181 -8.20 0.86 8.82
C ASN A 181 -8.43 0.54 10.30
N GLU A 182 -8.74 -0.73 10.62
CA GLU A 182 -8.89 -1.20 12.00
C GLU A 182 -7.59 -1.08 12.79
N ILE A 183 -6.47 -1.55 12.25
CA ILE A 183 -5.16 -1.43 12.91
C ILE A 183 -4.74 0.04 13.06
N ILE A 184 -4.96 0.88 12.05
CA ILE A 184 -4.70 2.31 12.13
C ILE A 184 -5.51 2.94 13.27
N TRP A 185 -6.78 2.57 13.40
CA TRP A 185 -7.65 3.03 14.48
C TRP A 185 -7.12 2.58 15.85
N ILE A 186 -6.81 1.28 16.03
CA ILE A 186 -6.23 0.74 17.26
C ILE A 186 -4.96 1.50 17.65
N CYS A 187 -4.02 1.70 16.72
CA CYS A 187 -2.79 2.46 16.96
C CYS A 187 -3.07 3.90 17.40
N SER A 188 -4.14 4.51 16.89
CA SER A 188 -4.51 5.89 17.21
C SER A 188 -5.22 6.03 18.57
N GLN A 189 -5.95 4.98 19.03
CA GLN A 189 -6.69 5.00 20.28
C GLN A 189 -5.83 4.56 21.47
N PHE A 190 -5.04 3.51 21.29
CA PHE A 190 -4.29 2.85 22.38
C PHE A 190 -2.80 3.19 22.38
N ALA A 191 -2.32 3.93 21.36
CA ALA A 191 -0.97 4.45 21.28
C ALA A 191 -0.99 5.90 20.76
N ASP A 192 0.13 6.37 20.21
CA ASP A 192 0.28 7.74 19.70
C ASP A 192 -0.12 7.91 18.23
N GLY A 193 -0.48 6.82 17.53
CA GLY A 193 -0.83 6.80 16.12
C GLY A 193 0.23 6.19 15.22
N ILE A 194 0.07 6.34 13.92
CA ILE A 194 0.97 5.77 12.93
C ILE A 194 1.95 6.78 12.35
N THR A 195 3.12 6.30 11.91
CA THR A 195 3.98 7.02 10.95
C THR A 195 3.47 6.79 9.54
N THR A 196 3.43 5.55 9.10
CA THR A 196 3.00 5.17 7.75
C THR A 196 2.25 3.84 7.78
N ALA A 197 1.14 3.76 7.04
CA ALA A 197 0.47 2.51 6.75
C ALA A 197 0.56 2.20 5.25
N ILE A 198 0.87 0.94 4.94
CA ILE A 198 1.11 0.43 3.59
C ILE A 198 0.20 -0.75 3.32
N GLY A 199 -0.71 -0.59 2.35
CA GLY A 199 -1.50 -1.69 1.83
C GLY A 199 -0.75 -2.36 0.69
N ILE A 200 -0.11 -3.51 0.95
CA ILE A 200 0.64 -4.23 -0.09
C ILE A 200 -0.26 -5.03 -1.04
N GLY A 201 -1.53 -5.25 -0.64
CA GLY A 201 -2.51 -6.01 -1.41
C GLY A 201 -2.52 -7.50 -1.09
N GLY A 202 -3.69 -8.12 -1.35
CA GLY A 202 -3.94 -9.56 -1.15
C GLY A 202 -3.60 -10.42 -2.37
N ASP A 203 -2.76 -9.92 -3.28
CA ASP A 203 -2.28 -10.69 -4.42
C ASP A 203 -1.29 -11.79 -3.98
N ALA A 204 -1.22 -12.87 -4.76
CA ALA A 204 -0.29 -13.96 -4.48
C ALA A 204 1.18 -13.55 -4.64
N PHE A 205 1.46 -12.53 -5.44
CA PHE A 205 2.80 -12.04 -5.75
C PHE A 205 2.86 -10.51 -5.63
N PRO A 206 2.87 -9.95 -4.40
CA PRO A 206 3.05 -8.52 -4.23
C PRO A 206 4.43 -8.08 -4.73
N GLY A 207 4.49 -6.89 -5.30
CA GLY A 207 5.71 -6.36 -5.88
C GLY A 207 6.79 -6.08 -4.85
N THR A 208 6.43 -5.36 -3.79
CA THR A 208 7.31 -5.09 -2.64
C THR A 208 6.76 -5.82 -1.43
N ASP A 209 7.60 -6.64 -0.81
CA ASP A 209 7.21 -7.53 0.29
C ASP A 209 7.37 -6.90 1.69
N TYR A 210 7.00 -7.67 2.72
CA TYR A 210 7.13 -7.24 4.12
C TYR A 210 8.57 -6.88 4.50
N VAL A 211 9.55 -7.70 4.09
CA VAL A 211 10.96 -7.49 4.46
C VAL A 211 11.46 -6.16 3.92
N SER A 212 11.18 -5.89 2.65
CA SER A 212 11.58 -4.64 2.00
C SER A 212 11.00 -3.39 2.69
N TYR A 213 9.76 -3.45 3.18
CA TYR A 213 9.15 -2.36 3.93
C TYR A 213 9.65 -2.30 5.38
N LEU A 214 9.88 -3.44 6.02
CA LEU A 214 10.48 -3.50 7.36
C LEU A 214 11.87 -2.87 7.39
N GLU A 215 12.67 -3.05 6.35
CA GLU A 215 13.99 -2.40 6.21
C GLU A 215 13.88 -0.87 6.15
N LYS A 216 12.84 -0.35 5.48
CA LYS A 216 12.57 1.10 5.44
C LYS A 216 12.15 1.62 6.82
N PHE A 217 11.28 0.91 7.53
CA PHE A 217 10.87 1.26 8.89
C PHE A 217 12.04 1.16 9.89
N GLU A 218 12.94 0.19 9.71
CA GLU A 218 14.15 0.07 10.53
C GLU A 218 15.06 1.30 10.40
N GLN A 219 15.07 1.96 9.24
CA GLN A 219 15.85 3.17 8.97
C GLN A 219 15.11 4.47 9.37
N ASP A 220 13.80 4.43 9.61
CA ASP A 220 13.02 5.59 10.00
C ASP A 220 13.09 5.80 11.52
N PRO A 221 13.75 6.86 12.03
CA PRO A 221 13.91 7.08 13.46
C PRO A 221 12.60 7.36 14.20
N GLN A 222 11.56 7.81 13.49
CA GLN A 222 10.25 8.10 14.05
C GLN A 222 9.46 6.82 14.35
N THR A 223 9.60 5.78 13.52
CA THR A 223 8.91 4.50 13.72
C THR A 223 9.60 3.70 14.82
N LYS A 224 8.88 3.36 15.89
CA LYS A 224 9.35 2.55 17.03
C LYS A 224 8.89 1.11 16.96
N ALA A 225 7.73 0.88 16.37
CA ALA A 225 7.15 -0.46 16.20
C ALA A 225 6.46 -0.58 14.85
N VAL A 226 6.37 -1.80 14.32
CA VAL A 226 5.67 -2.10 13.07
C VAL A 226 4.67 -3.21 13.32
N VAL A 227 3.44 -3.01 12.86
CA VAL A 227 2.38 -4.02 12.86
C VAL A 227 2.27 -4.63 11.46
N ILE A 228 2.48 -5.94 11.34
CA ILE A 228 2.16 -6.71 10.14
C ILE A 228 0.78 -7.34 10.31
N VAL A 229 -0.09 -7.11 9.33
CA VAL A 229 -1.34 -7.84 9.18
C VAL A 229 -1.17 -8.84 8.05
N GLY A 230 -0.90 -10.07 8.44
CA GLY A 230 -0.71 -11.19 7.53
C GLY A 230 -1.99 -12.00 7.32
N GLU A 231 -1.89 -12.98 6.45
CA GLU A 231 -2.94 -13.93 6.16
C GLU A 231 -2.36 -15.29 5.81
N MET A 232 -3.19 -16.30 5.80
CA MET A 232 -2.83 -17.62 5.29
C MET A 232 -2.37 -17.56 3.81
N GLY A 233 -1.54 -18.49 3.41
CA GLY A 233 -0.99 -18.62 2.04
C GLY A 233 0.32 -17.89 1.82
N GLY A 234 1.14 -18.43 0.90
CA GLY A 234 2.48 -17.94 0.63
C GLY A 234 3.45 -18.06 1.83
N ASP A 235 4.57 -17.36 1.77
CA ASP A 235 5.68 -17.46 2.73
C ASP A 235 6.15 -16.09 3.27
N LEU A 236 5.42 -15.03 2.98
CA LEU A 236 5.88 -13.66 3.27
C LEU A 236 6.03 -13.39 4.76
N GLU A 237 5.15 -13.94 5.59
CA GLU A 237 5.16 -13.78 7.03
C GLU A 237 6.32 -14.59 7.67
N GLU A 238 6.61 -15.78 7.15
CA GLU A 238 7.76 -16.60 7.55
C GLU A 238 9.07 -15.89 7.20
N ARG A 239 9.18 -15.30 6.01
CA ARG A 239 10.34 -14.49 5.61
C ARG A 239 10.51 -13.26 6.50
N ALA A 240 9.41 -12.61 6.88
CA ALA A 240 9.45 -11.51 7.84
C ALA A 240 9.91 -11.98 9.22
N ALA A 241 9.49 -13.17 9.68
CA ALA A 241 9.95 -13.78 10.92
C ALA A 241 11.45 -14.09 10.89
N GLU A 242 11.95 -14.69 9.81
CA GLU A 242 13.38 -14.95 9.61
C GLU A 242 14.20 -13.66 9.65
N TRP A 243 13.76 -12.64 8.92
CA TRP A 243 14.40 -11.33 8.91
C TRP A 243 14.45 -10.71 10.30
N TYR A 244 13.35 -10.80 11.07
CA TYR A 244 13.27 -10.21 12.40
C TYR A 244 14.15 -10.96 13.41
N GLY A 245 14.15 -12.29 13.38
CA GLY A 245 14.92 -13.15 14.27
C GLY A 245 16.43 -13.22 13.98
N ALA A 246 16.86 -12.84 12.76
CA ALA A 246 18.26 -12.96 12.35
C ALA A 246 19.25 -12.09 13.15
N LYS A 247 18.79 -10.95 13.70
CA LYS A 247 19.58 -10.06 14.53
C LYS A 247 18.68 -9.12 15.34
N LYS A 248 19.23 -8.48 16.37
CA LYS A 248 18.52 -7.44 17.13
C LYS A 248 18.09 -6.30 16.19
N ARG A 249 16.83 -5.95 16.23
CA ARG A 249 16.21 -4.86 15.45
C ARG A 249 15.92 -3.66 16.33
N ARG A 250 15.93 -2.48 15.71
CA ARG A 250 15.55 -1.23 16.38
C ARG A 250 14.04 -1.14 16.57
N VAL A 251 13.27 -1.47 15.50
CA VAL A 251 11.81 -1.50 15.56
C VAL A 251 11.31 -2.78 16.24
N LYS A 252 10.27 -2.67 17.07
CA LYS A 252 9.54 -3.83 17.57
C LYS A 252 8.58 -4.34 16.50
N LEU A 253 8.52 -5.65 16.32
CA LEU A 253 7.58 -6.27 15.40
C LEU A 253 6.38 -6.80 16.17
N LEU A 254 5.19 -6.37 15.75
CA LEU A 254 3.89 -6.92 16.15
C LEU A 254 3.27 -7.57 14.92
N SER A 255 2.56 -8.67 15.10
CA SER A 255 1.89 -9.31 13.96
C SER A 255 0.57 -9.92 14.34
N VAL A 256 -0.40 -9.78 13.45
CA VAL A 256 -1.67 -10.48 13.48
C VAL A 256 -1.80 -11.24 12.16
N VAL A 257 -2.06 -12.54 12.23
CA VAL A 257 -2.28 -13.37 11.05
C VAL A 257 -3.74 -13.78 11.00
N SER A 258 -4.43 -13.45 9.92
CA SER A 258 -5.83 -13.85 9.69
C SER A 258 -5.93 -15.21 9.01
N GLY A 259 -7.10 -15.87 9.13
CA GLY A 259 -7.38 -17.12 8.44
C GLY A 259 -7.45 -18.38 9.33
N PHE A 260 -7.41 -18.25 10.66
CA PHE A 260 -7.58 -19.39 11.59
C PHE A 260 -8.91 -20.13 11.40
N CYS A 261 -9.96 -19.43 10.92
CA CYS A 261 -11.26 -20.06 10.63
C CYS A 261 -11.16 -21.21 9.61
N GLN A 262 -10.12 -21.23 8.77
CA GLN A 262 -9.91 -22.30 7.79
C GLN A 262 -9.71 -23.67 8.45
N GLU A 263 -9.17 -23.72 9.65
CA GLU A 263 -8.98 -24.99 10.38
C GLU A 263 -10.32 -25.74 10.62
N SER A 264 -11.43 -24.99 10.63
CA SER A 264 -12.79 -25.49 10.80
C SER A 264 -13.58 -25.66 9.49
N LEU A 265 -12.97 -25.39 8.33
CA LEU A 265 -13.63 -25.41 7.03
C LEU A 265 -13.08 -26.52 6.11
N PRO A 266 -13.83 -26.94 5.07
CA PRO A 266 -13.36 -27.94 4.12
C PRO A 266 -12.06 -27.51 3.44
N LYS A 267 -11.10 -28.45 3.27
CA LYS A 267 -9.84 -28.20 2.57
C LYS A 267 -10.08 -27.73 1.14
N GLY A 268 -9.26 -26.76 0.69
CA GLY A 268 -9.33 -26.22 -0.67
C GLY A 268 -10.38 -25.12 -0.88
N MET A 269 -11.07 -24.67 0.18
CA MET A 269 -11.94 -23.50 0.11
C MET A 269 -11.13 -22.25 -0.21
N LYS A 270 -11.64 -21.44 -1.15
CA LYS A 270 -11.00 -20.16 -1.52
C LYS A 270 -11.52 -19.05 -0.61
N PHE A 271 -10.62 -18.27 -0.06
CA PHE A 271 -10.91 -17.06 0.70
C PHE A 271 -10.64 -15.83 -0.17
N GLY A 272 -11.36 -14.74 0.00
CA GLY A 272 -11.43 -13.58 -0.87
C GLY A 272 -10.16 -13.10 -1.59
N HIS A 273 -8.98 -13.21 -0.98
CA HIS A 273 -7.71 -12.82 -1.61
C HIS A 273 -7.12 -13.94 -2.49
N ALA A 274 -6.53 -13.57 -3.62
CA ALA A 274 -5.90 -14.52 -4.55
C ALA A 274 -4.71 -15.27 -3.92
N GLY A 275 -4.01 -14.65 -2.98
CA GLY A 275 -2.88 -15.21 -2.23
C GLY A 275 -3.28 -16.12 -1.07
N ALA A 276 -4.54 -16.06 -0.61
CA ALA A 276 -5.02 -16.80 0.55
C ALA A 276 -5.34 -18.26 0.21
N LYS A 277 -4.30 -19.08 -0.02
CA LYS A 277 -4.42 -20.52 -0.34
C LYS A 277 -3.45 -21.31 0.53
N GLU A 278 -3.94 -22.33 1.23
CA GLU A 278 -3.11 -23.27 1.97
C GLU A 278 -2.41 -24.24 1.03
N GLY A 279 -1.14 -24.55 1.32
CA GLY A 279 -0.41 -25.64 0.67
C GLY A 279 -0.97 -27.00 1.04
N LEU A 280 -0.71 -28.03 0.20
CA LEU A 280 -1.23 -29.39 0.38
C LEU A 280 -0.83 -30.06 1.73
N LYS A 281 0.25 -29.58 2.37
CA LYS A 281 0.79 -30.11 3.64
C LYS A 281 0.54 -29.18 4.84
N GLY A 282 -0.38 -28.20 4.75
CA GLY A 282 -0.61 -27.22 5.81
C GLY A 282 0.44 -26.10 5.85
N GLU A 283 1.33 -26.04 4.85
CA GLU A 283 2.30 -24.98 4.69
C GLU A 283 1.58 -23.66 4.41
N GLY A 284 2.00 -22.58 5.07
CA GLY A 284 1.37 -21.26 4.93
C GLY A 284 0.04 -21.11 5.67
N SER A 285 -0.28 -22.00 6.64
CA SER A 285 -1.45 -21.83 7.50
C SER A 285 -1.28 -20.64 8.43
N ALA A 286 -2.41 -20.03 8.88
CA ALA A 286 -2.36 -18.93 9.83
C ALA A 286 -1.60 -19.29 11.12
N ARG A 287 -1.75 -20.55 11.58
CA ARG A 287 -1.06 -21.09 12.77
C ARG A 287 0.45 -21.18 12.54
N SER A 288 0.92 -21.82 11.46
CA SER A 288 2.36 -21.95 11.19
C SER A 288 3.06 -20.62 11.10
N LYS A 289 2.40 -19.63 10.46
CA LYS A 289 2.90 -18.26 10.34
C LYS A 289 2.97 -17.53 11.69
N SER A 290 1.92 -17.65 12.51
CA SER A 290 1.88 -17.07 13.86
C SER A 290 2.97 -17.68 14.75
N ASP A 291 3.17 -19.00 14.67
CA ASP A 291 4.20 -19.71 15.44
C ASP A 291 5.63 -19.29 15.00
N ALA A 292 5.87 -19.15 13.69
CA ALA A 292 7.14 -18.65 13.16
C ALA A 292 7.44 -17.24 13.66
N LEU A 293 6.44 -16.34 13.62
CA LEU A 293 6.57 -14.97 14.12
C LEU A 293 6.80 -14.94 15.64
N LYS A 294 6.05 -15.70 16.43
CA LYS A 294 6.30 -15.83 17.89
C LYS A 294 7.73 -16.31 18.17
N LYS A 295 8.18 -17.35 17.46
CA LYS A 295 9.54 -17.91 17.61
C LYS A 295 10.64 -16.91 17.24
N SER A 296 10.39 -15.99 16.32
CA SER A 296 11.34 -14.92 15.95
C SER A 296 11.48 -13.83 17.03
N GLY A 297 10.62 -13.82 18.05
CA GLY A 297 10.54 -12.78 19.07
C GLY A 297 9.57 -11.65 18.75
N ALA A 298 8.76 -11.76 17.70
CA ALA A 298 7.69 -10.83 17.42
C ALA A 298 6.54 -10.98 18.43
N LEU A 299 5.86 -9.88 18.73
CA LEU A 299 4.66 -9.88 19.57
C LEU A 299 3.46 -10.30 18.72
N VAL A 300 2.91 -11.47 19.00
CA VAL A 300 1.75 -12.02 18.29
C VAL A 300 0.63 -12.31 19.31
N PRO A 301 -0.46 -11.54 19.31
CA PRO A 301 -1.57 -11.77 20.22
C PRO A 301 -2.31 -13.06 19.85
N ASP A 302 -3.01 -13.65 20.82
CA ASP A 302 -3.79 -14.88 20.62
C ASP A 302 -5.13 -14.58 19.90
N THR A 303 -5.62 -13.37 20.01
CA THR A 303 -6.85 -12.90 19.36
C THR A 303 -6.63 -11.54 18.71
N PHE A 304 -7.50 -11.19 17.75
CA PHE A 304 -7.46 -9.88 17.08
C PHE A 304 -8.04 -8.73 17.94
N GLY A 305 -8.79 -9.03 18.99
CA GLY A 305 -9.43 -8.06 19.85
C GLY A 305 -8.81 -7.94 21.24
#